data_29bca5d6df5f49ac18c627c5e2787a5b
#
_entry.id   29bca5d6df5f49ac18c627c5e2787a5b
#
_cell.length_a   1.000
_cell.length_b   1.000
_cell.length_c   1.000
_cell.angle_alpha   90.00
_cell.angle_beta   90.00
_cell.angle_gamma   90.00
#
_symmetry.space_group_name_H-M   'P 1'
#
loop_
_entity.id
_entity.type
_entity.pdbx_description
1 polymer ?
#
loop_
_entity_poly.entity_id
_entity_poly.type
_entity_poly.pdbx_seq_one_letter_code
_entity_poly.pdbx_strand_id
1 'polypeptide(L)'
;MLLLQITRLMCFHCLLEHGVSPALVPSQPCLGLSTMRKLPSVLARTLTSGTSGSPVLPDMSEGHLPIHVNNVRSRLRDIVGASTNWRDHVQAMQERKALHTLLAKRQEDLPPRRMKDSYLEVILPLGSQPEIREKYLNVHNSVRFGRILEDLDSLGVLICYTHTKQEMQPRSPLSIVTALVDKINLCKKIIYPDCDIKFTGNVSWVGRTSMEVKMHMLQLHDGDYSPVLDATFVMVARDPENKRPAFVNPLVPETPEEEEIIKQGELNKLKRIDFSTASLLKMAPTAEERNIVHDIFLNTLDTRTVSFRSRKLPPNSVWMEDAKLKGLQICHPQERNIFNRIFGGFLMRKAFELGWATACSYGCSRPFIVSVDDIMFQRPVEVGSLLLLSGQVCYTEKNYIQVRVHSEVYDADTREHQTTNIFHFTFISENEVPRVVPKTYGESMLYLDGKRHFAAIMKEI
;
A
#
# COMPACT_ATOMS: atom_id res chain seq x y z
N MET A 1 8.61 13.70 -33.84
CA MET A 1 8.30 12.64 -34.81
C MET A 1 8.57 11.22 -34.32
N LEU A 2 8.88 11.01 -33.03
CA LEU A 2 9.11 9.65 -32.44
C LEU A 2 7.93 9.13 -31.60
N LEU A 3 7.00 9.99 -31.21
CA LEU A 3 5.84 9.57 -30.37
C LEU A 3 4.66 8.96 -31.17
N LEU A 4 4.65 9.08 -32.47
CA LEU A 4 3.57 8.53 -33.34
C LEU A 4 3.83 7.12 -33.84
N GLN A 5 5.01 6.55 -33.62
CA GLN A 5 5.34 5.18 -34.04
C GLN A 5 5.07 4.12 -32.96
N ILE A 6 4.98 4.51 -31.69
CA ILE A 6 4.78 3.54 -30.59
C ILE A 6 3.29 3.13 -30.48
N THR A 7 2.36 3.98 -30.88
CA THR A 7 0.92 3.67 -30.82
C THR A 7 0.43 2.75 -31.96
N ARG A 8 1.24 2.57 -33.01
CA ARG A 8 0.88 1.68 -34.14
C ARG A 8 1.40 0.25 -34.02
N LEU A 9 2.37 -0.02 -33.15
CA LEU A 9 2.92 -1.39 -32.98
C LEU A 9 2.11 -2.27 -32.01
N MET A 10 1.32 -1.71 -31.14
CA MET A 10 0.49 -2.50 -30.21
C MET A 10 -0.85 -3.01 -30.78
N CYS A 11 -1.32 -2.47 -31.91
CA CYS A 11 -2.54 -2.92 -32.58
C CYS A 11 -2.33 -3.97 -33.68
N PHE A 12 -1.10 -4.26 -34.08
CA PHE A 12 -0.84 -5.11 -35.27
C PHE A 12 -0.60 -6.58 -34.96
N HIS A 13 -0.41 -6.97 -33.71
CA HIS A 13 -0.12 -8.37 -33.36
C HIS A 13 -1.39 -9.21 -33.07
N CYS A 14 -2.55 -8.58 -32.90
CA CYS A 14 -3.84 -9.28 -32.70
C CYS A 14 -4.64 -9.53 -33.96
N LEU A 15 -4.19 -9.11 -35.15
CA LEU A 15 -4.98 -9.15 -36.38
C LEU A 15 -4.45 -10.09 -37.47
N LEU A 16 -3.44 -10.90 -37.17
CA LEU A 16 -2.83 -11.79 -38.18
C LEU A 16 -3.22 -13.27 -38.08
N GLU A 17 -4.10 -13.67 -37.15
CA GLU A 17 -4.51 -15.09 -37.08
C GLU A 17 -5.95 -15.42 -37.54
N HIS A 18 -6.75 -14.45 -37.94
CA HIS A 18 -8.06 -14.77 -38.55
C HIS A 18 -8.32 -13.86 -39.75
N GLY A 19 -8.12 -14.45 -40.93
CA GLY A 19 -8.42 -13.81 -42.19
C GLY A 19 -9.92 -13.56 -42.39
N VAL A 20 -10.34 -12.30 -42.17
CA VAL A 20 -11.65 -11.81 -42.64
C VAL A 20 -11.48 -10.39 -43.19
N SER A 21 -11.89 -10.22 -44.45
CA SER A 21 -11.89 -8.97 -45.20
C SER A 21 -12.86 -7.94 -44.60
N PRO A 22 -12.59 -6.64 -44.68
CA PRO A 22 -13.43 -5.61 -44.05
C PRO A 22 -14.65 -5.30 -44.92
N ALA A 23 -15.83 -5.63 -44.42
CA ALA A 23 -17.11 -5.11 -44.94
C ALA A 23 -17.60 -4.00 -44.00
N LEU A 24 -17.99 -2.89 -44.61
CA LEU A 24 -18.59 -1.70 -43.98
C LEU A 24 -19.82 -2.04 -43.13
N VAL A 25 -19.82 -1.59 -41.86
CA VAL A 25 -20.99 -1.69 -40.98
C VAL A 25 -21.45 -0.29 -40.63
N PRO A 26 -22.75 0.03 -40.75
CA PRO A 26 -23.31 1.33 -40.46
C PRO A 26 -23.53 1.52 -38.95
N SER A 27 -23.43 2.77 -38.54
CA SER A 27 -23.67 3.27 -37.18
C SER A 27 -25.09 2.98 -36.69
N GLN A 28 -25.25 2.36 -35.52
CA GLN A 28 -26.49 2.34 -34.75
C GLN A 28 -26.27 2.81 -33.30
N PRO A 29 -27.31 3.38 -32.66
CA PRO A 29 -27.19 4.20 -31.48
C PRO A 29 -27.17 3.39 -30.18
N CYS A 30 -26.55 4.01 -29.16
CA CYS A 30 -26.53 3.54 -27.79
C CYS A 30 -27.93 3.28 -27.23
N LEU A 31 -28.22 2.08 -26.79
CA LEU A 31 -29.37 1.73 -25.97
C LEU A 31 -28.91 1.12 -24.64
N GLY A 32 -29.38 1.76 -23.60
CA GLY A 32 -29.85 1.22 -22.33
C GLY A 32 -28.93 0.34 -21.48
N LEU A 33 -28.45 0.94 -20.39
CA LEU A 33 -28.12 0.24 -19.17
C LEU A 33 -29.28 -0.66 -18.72
N SER A 34 -29.02 -1.94 -18.55
CA SER A 34 -29.49 -2.74 -17.39
C SER A 34 -29.17 -4.21 -17.64
N THR A 35 -28.24 -4.74 -16.92
CA THR A 35 -28.27 -6.08 -16.31
C THR A 35 -26.96 -6.26 -15.55
N MET A 36 -26.99 -5.90 -14.24
CA MET A 36 -26.09 -6.52 -13.28
C MET A 36 -26.39 -8.01 -13.26
N ARG A 37 -25.57 -8.83 -13.89
CA ARG A 37 -25.62 -10.27 -13.73
C ARG A 37 -25.23 -10.58 -12.29
N LYS A 38 -26.18 -11.19 -11.54
CA LYS A 38 -25.94 -11.78 -10.22
C LYS A 38 -24.76 -12.74 -10.33
N LEU A 39 -23.73 -12.51 -9.51
CA LEU A 39 -22.61 -13.43 -9.34
C LEU A 39 -23.12 -14.82 -8.92
N PRO A 40 -22.50 -15.90 -9.38
CA PRO A 40 -22.86 -17.25 -8.94
C PRO A 40 -22.60 -17.37 -7.43
N SER A 41 -23.60 -17.91 -6.71
CA SER A 41 -23.62 -18.08 -5.26
C SER A 41 -22.52 -18.96 -4.67
N VAL A 42 -21.66 -19.54 -5.48
CA VAL A 42 -20.54 -20.42 -5.04
C VAL A 42 -19.35 -19.63 -4.48
N LEU A 43 -19.13 -18.39 -4.93
CA LEU A 43 -18.02 -17.56 -4.44
C LEU A 43 -18.33 -16.85 -3.10
N ALA A 44 -19.61 -16.76 -2.73
CA ALA A 44 -20.02 -16.16 -1.45
C ALA A 44 -19.78 -17.09 -0.24
N ARG A 45 -19.64 -18.42 -0.46
CA ARG A 45 -19.51 -19.40 0.63
C ARG A 45 -18.08 -19.62 1.13
N THR A 46 -17.06 -19.19 0.43
CA THR A 46 -15.66 -19.40 0.82
C THR A 46 -15.08 -18.28 1.70
N LEU A 47 -15.83 -17.21 1.95
CA LEU A 47 -15.37 -16.09 2.79
C LEU A 47 -16.18 -15.89 4.08
N THR A 48 -17.10 -16.81 4.41
CA THR A 48 -17.97 -16.67 5.59
C THR A 48 -17.66 -17.62 6.75
N SER A 49 -16.56 -18.37 6.71
CA SER A 49 -16.18 -19.27 7.81
C SER A 49 -14.75 -18.98 8.29
N GLY A 50 -14.59 -17.89 8.97
CA GLY A 50 -13.35 -17.53 9.65
C GLY A 50 -13.56 -16.26 10.45
N THR A 51 -14.35 -16.33 11.52
CA THR A 51 -14.38 -15.29 12.56
C THR A 51 -13.13 -15.39 13.42
N SER A 52 -11.98 -14.96 12.88
CA SER A 52 -10.93 -14.41 13.72
C SER A 52 -11.29 -12.94 13.93
N GLY A 53 -12.15 -12.65 14.88
CA GLY A 53 -12.49 -11.30 15.26
C GLY A 53 -11.22 -10.57 15.69
N SER A 54 -10.77 -9.62 14.87
CA SER A 54 -9.93 -8.54 15.39
C SER A 54 -10.70 -7.97 16.58
N PRO A 55 -10.07 -7.76 17.74
CA PRO A 55 -10.76 -7.17 18.87
C PRO A 55 -11.35 -5.84 18.40
N VAL A 56 -12.68 -5.75 18.46
CA VAL A 56 -13.41 -4.51 18.18
C VAL A 56 -12.86 -3.50 19.17
N LEU A 57 -12.21 -2.45 18.68
CA LEU A 57 -11.79 -1.35 19.55
C LEU A 57 -13.02 -0.80 20.23
N PRO A 58 -12.96 -0.53 21.55
CA PRO A 58 -14.06 0.10 22.26
C PRO A 58 -14.45 1.40 21.54
N ASP A 59 -15.73 1.71 21.49
CA ASP A 59 -16.24 2.94 20.88
C ASP A 59 -15.67 4.15 21.63
N MET A 60 -14.65 4.78 21.04
CA MET A 60 -13.95 5.94 21.60
C MET A 60 -14.48 7.27 21.00
N SER A 61 -15.64 7.24 20.33
CA SER A 61 -16.19 8.37 19.59
C SER A 61 -16.81 9.47 20.49
N GLU A 62 -17.00 9.24 21.78
CA GLU A 62 -17.60 10.22 22.69
C GLU A 62 -16.80 11.54 22.74
N GLY A 63 -17.37 12.60 22.18
CA GLY A 63 -16.84 13.97 22.23
C GLY A 63 -15.92 14.39 21.09
N HIS A 64 -15.63 13.54 20.10
CA HIS A 64 -14.81 13.90 18.95
C HIS A 64 -15.66 14.33 17.75
N LEU A 65 -15.45 15.56 17.25
CA LEU A 65 -16.07 16.02 16.01
C LEU A 65 -15.30 15.45 14.81
N PRO A 66 -15.99 14.80 13.87
CA PRO A 66 -15.35 14.24 12.68
C PRO A 66 -14.63 15.30 11.85
N ILE A 67 -13.45 14.96 11.34
CA ILE A 67 -12.65 15.80 10.47
C ILE A 67 -13.03 15.50 9.02
N HIS A 68 -13.26 16.51 8.21
CA HIS A 68 -13.40 16.33 6.78
C HIS A 68 -12.04 15.97 6.14
N VAL A 69 -12.01 14.98 5.21
CA VAL A 69 -10.77 14.47 4.60
C VAL A 69 -9.87 15.58 4.02
N ASN A 70 -10.44 16.59 3.38
CA ASN A 70 -9.69 17.72 2.81
C ASN A 70 -8.93 18.54 3.87
N ASN A 71 -9.34 18.47 5.13
CA ASN A 71 -8.74 19.25 6.22
C ASN A 71 -7.56 18.53 6.89
N VAL A 72 -7.33 17.23 6.62
CA VAL A 72 -6.25 16.45 7.23
C VAL A 72 -4.89 17.07 6.88
N ARG A 73 -4.61 17.28 5.61
CA ARG A 73 -3.33 17.85 5.15
C ARG A 73 -3.12 19.32 5.56
N SER A 74 -4.19 20.12 5.66
CA SER A 74 -4.05 21.49 6.16
C SER A 74 -3.72 21.50 7.65
N ARG A 75 -4.38 20.67 8.48
CA ARG A 75 -4.03 20.51 9.90
C ARG A 75 -2.59 20.08 10.10
N LEU A 76 -2.10 19.14 9.28
CA LEU A 76 -0.69 18.72 9.33
C LEU A 76 0.26 19.88 9.04
N ARG A 77 -0.03 20.72 8.03
CA ARG A 77 0.78 21.90 7.73
C ARG A 77 0.80 22.88 8.89
N ASP A 78 -0.34 23.11 9.52
CA ASP A 78 -0.47 24.04 10.67
C ASP A 78 0.34 23.54 11.87
N ILE A 79 0.23 22.24 12.19
CA ILE A 79 0.97 21.63 13.31
C ILE A 79 2.49 21.73 13.11
N VAL A 80 2.97 21.55 11.89
CA VAL A 80 4.40 21.54 11.56
C VAL A 80 4.90 22.95 11.25
N GLY A 81 4.03 23.84 10.79
CA GLY A 81 4.41 25.17 10.27
C GLY A 81 5.04 25.09 8.87
N ALA A 82 4.57 24.13 8.04
CA ALA A 82 5.07 23.97 6.69
C ALA A 82 4.45 24.99 5.75
N SER A 83 5.27 25.54 4.80
CA SER A 83 4.76 26.44 3.78
C SER A 83 3.93 25.72 2.71
N THR A 84 2.86 26.34 2.27
CA THR A 84 2.09 25.91 1.09
C THR A 84 2.83 26.21 -0.21
N ASN A 85 3.62 27.29 -0.22
CA ASN A 85 4.39 27.70 -1.38
C ASN A 85 5.73 26.97 -1.44
N TRP A 86 6.03 26.38 -2.59
CA TRP A 86 7.31 25.68 -2.81
C TRP A 86 8.53 26.59 -2.62
N ARG A 87 8.44 27.85 -3.03
CA ARG A 87 9.56 28.80 -2.95
C ARG A 87 9.96 29.16 -1.51
N ASP A 88 9.00 29.14 -0.60
CA ASP A 88 9.20 29.56 0.79
C ASP A 88 9.60 28.41 1.70
N HIS A 89 9.73 27.18 1.16
CA HIS A 89 9.98 26.00 1.98
C HIS A 89 11.34 26.02 2.68
N VAL A 90 12.35 26.61 2.07
CA VAL A 90 13.70 26.71 2.68
C VAL A 90 13.65 27.53 3.95
N GLN A 91 12.95 28.66 3.90
CA GLN A 91 12.77 29.52 5.08
C GLN A 91 11.95 28.80 6.15
N ALA A 92 10.83 28.15 5.81
CA ALA A 92 10.02 27.38 6.75
C ALA A 92 10.81 26.27 7.44
N MET A 93 11.69 25.58 6.70
CA MET A 93 12.57 24.56 7.28
C MET A 93 13.68 25.15 8.15
N GLN A 94 14.20 26.34 7.84
CA GLN A 94 15.17 27.02 8.69
C GLN A 94 14.54 27.45 10.02
N GLU A 95 13.33 27.98 10.02
CA GLU A 95 12.58 28.33 11.23
C GLU A 95 12.37 27.13 12.14
N ARG A 96 12.17 25.93 11.58
CA ARG A 96 12.04 24.70 12.36
C ARG A 96 13.30 24.32 13.15
N LYS A 97 14.49 24.74 12.72
CA LYS A 97 15.74 24.44 13.45
C LYS A 97 15.73 24.96 14.88
N ALA A 98 15.08 26.10 15.11
CA ALA A 98 14.94 26.66 16.47
C ALA A 98 14.16 25.74 17.42
N LEU A 99 13.31 24.84 16.89
CA LEU A 99 12.51 23.91 17.69
C LEU A 99 13.35 22.78 18.32
N HIS A 100 14.63 22.61 17.97
CA HIS A 100 15.51 21.62 18.60
C HIS A 100 15.60 21.75 20.13
N THR A 101 15.48 22.97 20.63
CA THR A 101 15.51 23.23 22.08
C THR A 101 14.30 22.66 22.82
N LEU A 102 13.21 22.36 22.11
CA LEU A 102 11.97 21.81 22.66
C LEU A 102 11.93 20.28 22.69
N LEU A 103 12.95 19.61 22.15
CA LEU A 103 13.01 18.16 22.16
C LEU A 103 13.30 17.62 23.55
N ALA A 104 12.52 16.61 23.96
CA ALA A 104 12.80 15.88 25.21
C ALA A 104 14.13 15.12 25.11
N LYS A 105 14.88 15.10 26.19
CA LYS A 105 16.16 14.37 26.28
C LYS A 105 15.98 12.90 26.62
N ARG A 106 14.87 12.54 27.25
CA ARG A 106 14.47 11.19 27.62
C ARG A 106 12.98 11.03 27.44
N GLN A 107 12.50 9.81 27.23
CA GLN A 107 11.07 9.52 27.09
C GLN A 107 10.31 9.80 28.39
N GLU A 108 10.94 9.57 29.53
CA GLU A 108 10.36 9.78 30.88
C GLU A 108 10.07 11.26 31.16
N ASP A 109 10.71 12.17 30.41
CA ASP A 109 10.47 13.63 30.53
C ASP A 109 9.14 14.04 29.84
N LEU A 110 8.50 13.13 29.07
CA LEU A 110 7.26 13.37 28.35
C LEU A 110 6.04 12.82 29.12
N PRO A 111 4.93 13.57 29.18
CA PRO A 111 3.74 13.08 29.86
C PRO A 111 3.18 11.84 29.14
N PRO A 112 2.70 10.83 29.90
CA PRO A 112 2.04 9.67 29.32
C PRO A 112 0.72 10.06 28.63
N ARG A 113 0.34 9.30 27.62
CA ARG A 113 -0.89 9.45 26.84
C ARG A 113 -1.67 8.15 26.82
N ARG A 114 -2.98 8.25 26.67
CA ARG A 114 -3.91 7.13 26.56
C ARG A 114 -4.26 6.91 25.08
N MET A 115 -4.81 5.75 24.74
CA MET A 115 -5.24 5.47 23.36
C MET A 115 -6.26 6.50 22.87
N LYS A 116 -7.25 6.85 23.71
CA LYS A 116 -8.28 7.85 23.38
C LYS A 116 -7.73 9.26 23.12
N ASP A 117 -6.60 9.62 23.70
CA ASP A 117 -6.01 10.95 23.50
C ASP A 117 -5.50 11.16 22.06
N SER A 118 -5.31 10.09 21.31
CA SER A 118 -4.91 10.11 19.89
C SER A 118 -6.01 9.71 18.93
N TYR A 119 -7.20 9.34 19.42
CA TYR A 119 -8.32 8.91 18.60
C TYR A 119 -8.81 10.01 17.67
N LEU A 120 -8.98 9.69 16.38
CA LEU A 120 -9.50 10.60 15.37
C LEU A 120 -10.54 9.91 14.49
N GLU A 121 -11.53 10.69 14.07
CA GLU A 121 -12.47 10.32 13.01
C GLU A 121 -12.32 11.27 11.82
N VAL A 122 -12.28 10.68 10.61
CA VAL A 122 -12.23 11.44 9.35
C VAL A 122 -13.32 10.93 8.42
N ILE A 123 -14.09 11.86 7.86
CA ILE A 123 -15.13 11.55 6.89
C ILE A 123 -14.65 11.86 5.48
N LEU A 124 -14.80 10.89 4.60
CA LEU A 124 -14.68 11.00 3.16
C LEU A 124 -16.08 10.88 2.53
N PRO A 125 -16.72 12.01 2.21
CA PRO A 125 -18.15 12.07 1.86
C PRO A 125 -18.38 11.73 0.37
N LEU A 126 -18.17 10.48 -0.03
CA LEU A 126 -18.36 10.04 -1.41
C LEU A 126 -19.84 10.01 -1.82
N GLY A 127 -20.74 9.62 -0.90
CA GLY A 127 -22.18 9.57 -1.13
C GLY A 127 -22.80 10.96 -1.14
N SER A 128 -22.46 11.78 -0.13
CA SER A 128 -23.09 13.07 0.12
C SER A 128 -22.47 14.22 -0.69
N GLN A 129 -21.23 14.11 -1.20
CA GLN A 129 -20.54 15.17 -1.96
C GLN A 129 -20.02 14.66 -3.31
N PRO A 130 -20.80 14.80 -4.40
CA PRO A 130 -20.40 14.33 -5.75
C PRO A 130 -19.07 14.90 -6.26
N GLU A 131 -18.76 16.17 -5.95
CA GLU A 131 -17.49 16.81 -6.35
C GLU A 131 -16.25 16.14 -5.74
N ILE A 132 -16.38 15.58 -4.54
CA ILE A 132 -15.32 14.79 -3.91
C ILE A 132 -15.27 13.42 -4.53
N ARG A 133 -16.42 12.77 -4.72
CA ARG A 133 -16.53 11.47 -5.36
C ARG A 133 -15.78 11.41 -6.68
N GLU A 134 -15.95 12.40 -7.57
CA GLU A 134 -15.28 12.46 -8.87
C GLU A 134 -13.74 12.36 -8.78
N LYS A 135 -13.14 12.82 -7.69
CA LYS A 135 -11.69 12.73 -7.45
C LYS A 135 -11.23 11.32 -7.05
N TYR A 136 -12.18 10.48 -6.64
CA TYR A 136 -11.93 9.11 -6.16
C TYR A 136 -12.41 8.04 -7.13
N LEU A 137 -13.06 8.38 -8.22
CA LEU A 137 -13.50 7.41 -9.20
C LEU A 137 -12.42 7.09 -10.23
N ASN A 138 -12.43 5.83 -10.68
CA ASN A 138 -11.73 5.38 -11.87
C ASN A 138 -12.70 5.31 -13.07
N VAL A 139 -12.17 4.96 -14.25
CA VAL A 139 -12.94 4.84 -15.51
C VAL A 139 -14.03 3.75 -15.47
N HIS A 140 -14.07 2.93 -14.45
CA HIS A 140 -15.03 1.84 -14.25
C HIS A 140 -16.05 2.16 -13.15
N ASN A 141 -16.11 3.42 -12.73
CA ASN A 141 -16.97 3.87 -11.64
C ASN A 141 -16.73 3.14 -10.31
N SER A 142 -15.48 2.76 -10.04
CA SER A 142 -15.05 2.16 -8.77
C SER A 142 -14.14 3.10 -8.02
N VAL A 143 -14.05 2.95 -6.70
CA VAL A 143 -13.18 3.78 -5.88
C VAL A 143 -11.71 3.50 -6.18
N ARG A 144 -10.93 4.54 -6.41
CA ARG A 144 -9.47 4.49 -6.61
C ARG A 144 -8.78 4.15 -5.30
N PHE A 145 -8.51 2.87 -5.07
CA PHE A 145 -7.89 2.39 -3.84
C PHE A 145 -6.54 3.09 -3.54
N GLY A 146 -5.78 3.44 -4.56
CA GLY A 146 -4.54 4.21 -4.39
C GLY A 146 -4.76 5.58 -3.71
N ARG A 147 -5.95 6.21 -3.88
CA ARG A 147 -6.30 7.45 -3.15
C ARG A 147 -6.61 7.18 -1.68
N ILE A 148 -7.23 6.05 -1.39
CA ILE A 148 -7.45 5.59 -0.01
C ILE A 148 -6.11 5.39 0.71
N LEU A 149 -5.08 4.83 0.04
CA LEU A 149 -3.74 4.70 0.60
C LEU A 149 -3.10 6.05 0.95
N GLU A 150 -3.30 7.08 0.13
CA GLU A 150 -2.84 8.45 0.42
C GLU A 150 -3.54 9.05 1.66
N ASP A 151 -4.84 8.81 1.81
CA ASP A 151 -5.61 9.32 2.93
C ASP A 151 -5.23 8.61 4.24
N LEU A 152 -5.06 7.28 4.20
CA LEU A 152 -4.59 6.50 5.34
C LEU A 152 -3.20 6.97 5.83
N ASP A 153 -2.26 7.23 4.92
CA ASP A 153 -0.93 7.73 5.27
C ASP A 153 -1.02 9.11 5.94
N SER A 154 -1.81 10.02 5.39
CA SER A 154 -2.03 11.36 5.99
C SER A 154 -2.70 11.27 7.36
N LEU A 155 -3.68 10.40 7.51
CA LEU A 155 -4.39 10.18 8.76
C LEU A 155 -3.46 9.59 9.83
N GLY A 156 -2.68 8.57 9.48
CA GLY A 156 -1.73 7.95 10.42
C GLY A 156 -0.72 8.95 10.97
N VAL A 157 -0.19 9.85 10.12
CA VAL A 157 0.68 10.94 10.57
C VAL A 157 -0.07 11.90 11.49
N LEU A 158 -1.33 12.27 11.18
CA LEU A 158 -2.12 13.18 12.01
C LEU A 158 -2.43 12.58 13.38
N ILE A 159 -2.77 11.30 13.46
CA ILE A 159 -2.98 10.56 14.71
C ILE A 159 -1.72 10.63 15.59
N CYS A 160 -0.54 10.42 15.01
CA CYS A 160 0.72 10.52 15.74
C CYS A 160 1.01 11.94 16.26
N TYR A 161 0.71 12.97 15.47
CA TYR A 161 0.82 14.33 15.95
C TYR A 161 -0.19 14.65 17.05
N THR A 162 -1.37 14.07 17.02
CA THR A 162 -2.37 14.19 18.09
C THR A 162 -1.86 13.55 19.38
N HIS A 163 -1.26 12.35 19.29
CA HIS A 163 -0.63 11.66 20.43
C HIS A 163 0.51 12.47 21.06
N THR A 164 1.33 13.11 20.24
CA THR A 164 2.52 13.86 20.70
C THR A 164 2.27 15.35 20.93
N LYS A 165 1.00 15.81 20.85
CA LYS A 165 0.64 17.22 21.03
C LYS A 165 0.98 17.70 22.44
N GLN A 166 1.63 18.86 22.52
CA GLN A 166 1.88 19.58 23.77
C GLN A 166 1.05 20.86 23.78
N GLU A 167 0.28 21.08 24.85
CA GLU A 167 -0.70 22.17 24.92
C GLU A 167 -0.06 23.57 24.84
N MET A 168 1.17 23.72 25.34
CA MET A 168 1.87 25.01 25.40
C MET A 168 2.67 25.33 24.13
N GLN A 169 2.68 24.43 23.11
CA GLN A 169 3.50 24.61 21.92
C GLN A 169 2.63 24.81 20.67
N PRO A 170 2.74 25.95 19.98
CA PRO A 170 1.95 26.22 18.77
C PRO A 170 2.35 25.34 17.58
N ARG A 171 3.61 24.85 17.55
CA ARG A 171 4.14 24.00 16.48
C ARG A 171 4.88 22.80 17.08
N SER A 172 4.69 21.64 16.49
CA SER A 172 5.40 20.42 16.91
C SER A 172 6.89 20.48 16.57
N PRO A 173 7.79 20.18 17.51
CA PRO A 173 9.22 20.03 17.23
C PRO A 173 9.55 18.73 16.50
N LEU A 174 8.63 17.78 16.46
CA LEU A 174 8.84 16.47 15.85
C LEU A 174 8.62 16.51 14.33
N SER A 175 9.38 15.68 13.63
CA SER A 175 9.17 15.31 12.25
C SER A 175 8.70 13.85 12.21
N ILE A 176 7.39 13.64 12.08
CA ILE A 176 6.80 12.29 12.06
C ILE A 176 6.64 11.84 10.62
N VAL A 177 7.18 10.67 10.31
CA VAL A 177 7.14 10.07 8.97
C VAL A 177 6.78 8.59 9.06
N THR A 178 6.15 8.09 8.00
CA THR A 178 5.83 6.67 7.83
C THR A 178 7.12 5.89 7.60
N ALA A 179 7.39 4.91 8.45
CA ALA A 179 8.54 4.02 8.33
C ALA A 179 8.15 2.69 7.68
N LEU A 180 6.95 2.21 7.98
CA LEU A 180 6.46 0.91 7.54
C LEU A 180 4.94 0.93 7.47
N VAL A 181 4.37 0.27 6.47
CA VAL A 181 3.00 -0.21 6.49
C VAL A 181 3.07 -1.72 6.71
N ASP A 182 2.67 -2.15 7.89
CA ASP A 182 2.76 -3.53 8.31
C ASP A 182 1.75 -4.37 7.52
N LYS A 183 0.50 -3.89 7.48
CA LYS A 183 -0.57 -4.58 6.81
C LYS A 183 -1.78 -3.69 6.53
N ILE A 184 -2.40 -3.93 5.37
CA ILE A 184 -3.74 -3.42 5.05
C ILE A 184 -4.57 -4.59 4.54
N ASN A 185 -5.58 -5.00 5.30
CA ASN A 185 -6.48 -6.09 4.97
C ASN A 185 -7.84 -5.56 4.56
N LEU A 186 -8.34 -6.03 3.44
CA LEU A 186 -9.70 -5.72 3.02
C LEU A 186 -10.66 -6.81 3.50
N CYS A 187 -11.65 -6.40 4.31
CA CYS A 187 -12.74 -7.26 4.76
C CYS A 187 -13.81 -7.43 3.67
N LYS A 188 -13.89 -6.48 2.72
CA LYS A 188 -14.85 -6.48 1.61
C LYS A 188 -14.14 -6.28 0.28
N LYS A 189 -14.58 -7.01 -0.75
CA LYS A 189 -14.03 -6.92 -2.12
C LYS A 189 -14.38 -5.60 -2.82
N ILE A 190 -15.51 -5.01 -2.49
CA ILE A 190 -16.05 -3.84 -3.20
C ILE A 190 -16.18 -2.68 -2.21
N ILE A 191 -15.62 -1.54 -2.60
CA ILE A 191 -15.83 -0.25 -1.96
C ILE A 191 -16.80 0.53 -2.85
N TYR A 192 -17.98 0.84 -2.31
CA TYR A 192 -19.03 1.49 -3.08
C TYR A 192 -18.70 2.97 -3.29
N PRO A 193 -18.80 3.50 -4.52
CA PRO A 193 -18.42 4.87 -4.83
C PRO A 193 -19.44 5.92 -4.36
N ASP A 194 -20.66 5.51 -4.09
CA ASP A 194 -21.82 6.34 -3.73
C ASP A 194 -22.18 6.29 -2.23
N CYS A 195 -21.32 5.70 -1.43
CA CYS A 195 -21.49 5.61 0.03
C CYS A 195 -20.37 6.36 0.75
N ASP A 196 -20.72 7.10 1.79
CA ASP A 196 -19.76 7.83 2.62
C ASP A 196 -18.82 6.86 3.36
N ILE A 197 -17.57 7.25 3.48
CA ILE A 197 -16.54 6.49 4.18
C ILE A 197 -16.16 7.24 5.45
N LYS A 198 -16.04 6.50 6.55
CA LYS A 198 -15.48 6.96 7.81
C LYS A 198 -14.18 6.23 8.09
N PHE A 199 -13.13 6.98 8.30
CA PHE A 199 -11.87 6.48 8.83
C PHE A 199 -11.81 6.77 10.32
N THR A 200 -11.41 5.78 11.11
CA THR A 200 -11.12 5.93 12.54
C THR A 200 -9.73 5.40 12.83
N GLY A 201 -9.10 5.88 13.88
CA GLY A 201 -7.82 5.31 14.30
C GLY A 201 -7.21 6.02 15.50
N ASN A 202 -6.27 5.33 16.11
CA ASN A 202 -5.50 5.78 17.27
C ASN A 202 -4.12 5.10 17.31
N VAL A 203 -3.24 5.62 18.15
CA VAL A 203 -1.97 4.97 18.48
C VAL A 203 -2.26 3.74 19.33
N SER A 204 -1.82 2.57 18.89
CA SER A 204 -2.03 1.27 19.54
C SER A 204 -0.81 0.75 20.30
N TRP A 205 0.39 1.21 19.94
CA TRP A 205 1.62 0.86 20.62
C TRP A 205 2.69 1.96 20.43
N VAL A 206 3.56 2.09 21.41
CA VAL A 206 4.64 3.10 21.42
C VAL A 206 5.95 2.46 21.83
N GLY A 207 6.99 2.67 21.02
CA GLY A 207 8.39 2.45 21.39
C GLY A 207 9.04 3.73 21.94
N ARG A 208 10.36 3.82 21.86
CA ARG A 208 11.06 5.05 22.28
C ARG A 208 10.87 6.21 21.29
N THR A 209 10.92 5.91 20.00
CA THR A 209 10.89 6.90 18.90
C THR A 209 9.95 6.50 17.79
N SER A 210 9.16 5.44 17.96
CA SER A 210 8.22 4.88 17.00
C SER A 210 6.86 4.68 17.62
N MET A 211 5.83 4.73 16.79
CA MET A 211 4.43 4.53 17.16
C MET A 211 3.77 3.60 16.15
N GLU A 212 3.00 2.63 16.63
CA GLU A 212 2.10 1.83 15.81
C GLU A 212 0.72 2.48 15.84
N VAL A 213 0.13 2.67 14.66
CA VAL A 213 -1.19 3.26 14.48
C VAL A 213 -2.10 2.23 13.86
N LYS A 214 -3.20 1.93 14.52
CA LYS A 214 -4.30 1.14 13.94
C LYS A 214 -5.37 2.07 13.39
N MET A 215 -5.79 1.79 12.17
CA MET A 215 -6.82 2.54 11.48
C MET A 215 -7.86 1.58 10.89
N HIS A 216 -9.11 2.00 10.92
CA HIS A 216 -10.24 1.28 10.36
C HIS A 216 -10.92 2.16 9.33
N MET A 217 -11.33 1.56 8.23
CA MET A 217 -12.20 2.20 7.24
C MET A 217 -13.55 1.52 7.28
N LEU A 218 -14.56 2.31 7.54
CA LEU A 218 -15.95 1.88 7.55
C LEU A 218 -16.71 2.58 6.44
N GLN A 219 -17.71 1.93 5.88
CA GLN A 219 -18.56 2.50 4.84
C GLN A 219 -20.01 2.50 5.28
N LEU A 220 -20.67 3.64 5.08
CA LEU A 220 -22.08 3.84 5.36
C LEU A 220 -22.91 3.08 4.32
N HIS A 221 -23.71 2.11 4.75
CA HIS A 221 -24.61 1.35 3.90
C HIS A 221 -25.91 1.07 4.65
N ASP A 222 -27.05 1.39 4.02
CA ASP A 222 -28.38 1.23 4.62
C ASP A 222 -28.56 1.89 6.00
N GLY A 223 -27.84 2.99 6.26
CA GLY A 223 -27.92 3.75 7.51
C GLY A 223 -26.88 3.36 8.57
N ASP A 224 -26.16 2.26 8.38
CA ASP A 224 -25.15 1.75 9.32
C ASP A 224 -23.72 1.74 8.73
N TYR A 225 -22.73 1.97 9.59
CA TYR A 225 -21.34 1.84 9.22
C TYR A 225 -20.87 0.38 9.35
N SER A 226 -20.38 -0.18 8.26
CA SER A 226 -19.84 -1.54 8.22
C SER A 226 -18.34 -1.52 7.90
N PRO A 227 -17.51 -2.39 8.53
CA PRO A 227 -16.08 -2.45 8.31
C PRO A 227 -15.75 -2.87 6.87
N VAL A 228 -14.77 -2.21 6.29
CA VAL A 228 -14.28 -2.47 4.92
C VAL A 228 -12.81 -2.82 4.92
N LEU A 229 -12.00 -2.16 5.77
CA LEU A 229 -10.56 -2.30 5.76
C LEU A 229 -9.98 -2.02 7.14
N ASP A 230 -8.96 -2.79 7.50
CA ASP A 230 -8.09 -2.56 8.66
C ASP A 230 -6.68 -2.29 8.19
N ALA A 231 -6.01 -1.30 8.81
CA ALA A 231 -4.66 -0.90 8.47
C ALA A 231 -3.80 -0.70 9.71
N THR A 232 -2.57 -1.21 9.67
CA THR A 232 -1.57 -1.00 10.71
C THR A 232 -0.34 -0.34 10.10
N PHE A 233 -0.03 0.87 10.58
CA PHE A 233 1.10 1.67 10.14
C PHE A 233 2.09 1.86 11.28
N VAL A 234 3.37 1.91 10.98
CA VAL A 234 4.43 2.26 11.94
C VAL A 234 5.04 3.59 11.52
N MET A 235 4.92 4.56 12.43
CA MET A 235 5.46 5.89 12.28
C MET A 235 6.69 6.06 13.13
N VAL A 236 7.65 6.88 12.68
CA VAL A 236 8.84 7.24 13.44
C VAL A 236 8.91 8.74 13.63
N ALA A 237 9.27 9.14 14.86
CA ALA A 237 9.50 10.53 15.20
C ALA A 237 10.99 10.86 15.08
N ARG A 238 11.28 11.99 14.46
CA ARG A 238 12.61 12.51 14.26
C ARG A 238 12.67 13.98 14.69
N ASP A 239 13.89 14.50 14.76
CA ASP A 239 14.15 15.90 15.07
C ASP A 239 13.57 16.87 14.00
N PRO A 240 13.51 18.18 14.26
CA PRO A 240 12.93 19.15 13.33
C PRO A 240 13.54 19.15 11.93
N GLU A 241 14.81 18.73 11.79
CA GLU A 241 15.50 18.60 10.49
C GLU A 241 15.33 17.21 9.86
N ASN A 242 14.59 16.32 10.49
CA ASN A 242 14.39 14.93 10.06
C ASN A 242 15.71 14.14 9.88
N LYS A 243 16.69 14.36 10.78
CA LYS A 243 18.01 13.73 10.73
C LYS A 243 18.22 12.66 11.80
N ARG A 244 17.74 12.92 13.04
CA ARG A 244 17.97 12.04 14.20
C ARG A 244 16.64 11.59 14.80
N PRO A 245 16.57 10.38 15.39
CA PRO A 245 15.37 9.96 16.11
C PRO A 245 15.07 10.88 17.29
N ALA A 246 13.79 11.09 17.58
CA ALA A 246 13.32 11.88 18.72
C ALA A 246 12.34 11.07 19.56
N PHE A 247 12.33 11.28 20.88
CA PHE A 247 11.45 10.58 21.79
C PHE A 247 9.99 11.01 21.61
N VAL A 248 9.09 10.06 21.87
CA VAL A 248 7.64 10.26 21.82
C VAL A 248 7.00 9.96 23.18
N ASN A 249 5.83 10.50 23.41
CA ASN A 249 5.06 10.30 24.64
C ASN A 249 4.78 8.81 24.87
N PRO A 250 5.02 8.26 26.06
CA PRO A 250 4.68 6.89 26.38
C PRO A 250 3.16 6.68 26.35
N LEU A 251 2.74 5.47 25.96
CA LEU A 251 1.35 5.04 25.96
C LEU A 251 1.04 4.26 27.23
N VAL A 252 -0.08 4.58 27.88
CA VAL A 252 -0.56 3.87 29.07
C VAL A 252 -1.98 3.32 28.81
N PRO A 253 -2.25 2.07 29.20
CA PRO A 253 -3.58 1.49 29.06
C PRO A 253 -4.52 2.02 30.15
N GLU A 254 -5.82 2.12 29.84
CA GLU A 254 -6.89 2.39 30.81
C GLU A 254 -7.70 1.12 31.12
N THR A 255 -7.71 0.15 30.20
CA THR A 255 -8.50 -1.09 30.32
C THR A 255 -7.63 -2.31 30.07
N PRO A 256 -8.04 -3.52 30.53
CA PRO A 256 -7.35 -4.77 30.24
C PRO A 256 -7.27 -5.07 28.71
N GLU A 257 -8.28 -4.67 27.94
CA GLU A 257 -8.28 -4.82 26.47
C GLU A 257 -7.19 -3.98 25.83
N GLU A 258 -6.99 -2.74 26.30
CA GLU A 258 -5.91 -1.87 25.82
C GLU A 258 -4.53 -2.43 26.19
N GLU A 259 -4.39 -3.05 27.38
CA GLU A 259 -3.16 -3.73 27.77
C GLU A 259 -2.80 -4.88 26.81
N GLU A 260 -3.80 -5.66 26.40
CA GLU A 260 -3.58 -6.72 25.40
C GLU A 260 -3.22 -6.18 24.02
N ILE A 261 -3.83 -5.06 23.60
CA ILE A 261 -3.48 -4.37 22.36
C ILE A 261 -2.01 -3.92 22.38
N ILE A 262 -1.54 -3.35 23.49
CA ILE A 262 -0.14 -2.92 23.66
C ILE A 262 0.80 -4.14 23.60
N LYS A 263 0.47 -5.25 24.26
CA LYS A 263 1.23 -6.51 24.18
C LYS A 263 1.31 -7.03 22.76
N GLN A 264 0.20 -7.00 22.03
CA GLN A 264 0.16 -7.39 20.62
C GLN A 264 1.07 -6.50 19.75
N GLY A 265 1.14 -5.20 20.02
CA GLY A 265 2.06 -4.27 19.36
C GLY A 265 3.54 -4.64 19.56
N GLU A 266 3.94 -5.07 20.76
CA GLU A 266 5.31 -5.56 21.02
C GLU A 266 5.57 -6.89 20.26
N LEU A 267 4.61 -7.80 20.22
CA LEU A 267 4.70 -9.03 19.43
C LEU A 267 4.82 -8.74 17.92
N ASN A 268 4.07 -7.77 17.41
CA ASN A 268 4.17 -7.34 16.02
C ASN A 268 5.58 -6.81 15.69
N LYS A 269 6.16 -6.03 16.58
CA LYS A 269 7.54 -5.56 16.43
C LYS A 269 8.54 -6.73 16.38
N LEU A 270 8.41 -7.74 17.24
CA LEU A 270 9.26 -8.93 17.22
C LEU A 270 9.09 -9.72 15.91
N LYS A 271 7.86 -9.93 15.45
CA LYS A 271 7.57 -10.59 14.16
C LYS A 271 8.23 -9.86 12.98
N ARG A 272 8.18 -8.50 12.96
CA ARG A 272 8.86 -7.70 11.92
C ARG A 272 10.37 -7.89 11.91
N ILE A 273 10.99 -7.99 13.07
CA ILE A 273 12.43 -8.27 13.20
C ILE A 273 12.74 -9.65 12.64
N ASP A 274 11.98 -10.67 13.05
CA ASP A 274 12.16 -12.06 12.61
C ASP A 274 11.99 -12.19 11.09
N PHE A 275 10.95 -11.57 10.53
CA PHE A 275 10.71 -11.55 9.09
C PHE A 275 11.86 -10.89 8.32
N SER A 276 12.37 -9.76 8.80
CA SER A 276 13.52 -9.07 8.20
C SER A 276 14.81 -9.87 8.27
N THR A 277 14.99 -10.70 9.30
CA THR A 277 16.18 -11.59 9.42
C THR A 277 16.07 -12.82 8.55
N ALA A 278 14.87 -13.36 8.34
CA ALA A 278 14.58 -14.51 7.50
C ALA A 278 14.52 -14.22 5.99
N SER A 279 14.77 -12.97 5.59
CA SER A 279 14.74 -12.55 4.18
C SER A 279 15.66 -13.39 3.30
N LEU A 280 15.17 -13.80 2.13
CA LEU A 280 15.93 -14.56 1.12
C LEU A 280 17.12 -13.79 0.52
N LEU A 281 17.23 -12.50 0.81
CA LEU A 281 18.42 -11.70 0.51
C LEU A 281 19.55 -11.94 1.52
N LYS A 282 19.24 -12.46 2.70
CA LYS A 282 20.20 -12.66 3.80
C LYS A 282 20.43 -14.14 4.11
N MET A 283 19.41 -14.97 3.93
CA MET A 283 19.44 -16.39 4.25
C MET A 283 19.07 -17.24 3.03
N ALA A 284 19.73 -18.40 2.91
CA ALA A 284 19.38 -19.36 1.88
C ALA A 284 17.98 -19.96 2.14
N PRO A 285 17.29 -20.42 1.08
CA PRO A 285 16.01 -21.10 1.21
C PRO A 285 16.07 -22.31 2.14
N THR A 286 14.97 -22.59 2.84
CA THR A 286 14.81 -23.79 3.67
C THR A 286 14.90 -25.07 2.83
N ALA A 287 15.00 -26.24 3.47
CA ALA A 287 15.03 -27.52 2.76
C ALA A 287 13.76 -27.72 1.91
N GLU A 288 12.58 -27.35 2.46
CA GLU A 288 11.31 -27.45 1.75
C GLU A 288 11.26 -26.50 0.55
N GLU A 289 11.71 -25.26 0.72
CA GLU A 289 11.75 -24.27 -0.35
C GLU A 289 12.72 -24.66 -1.47
N ARG A 290 13.86 -25.27 -1.13
CA ARG A 290 14.80 -25.81 -2.14
C ARG A 290 14.15 -26.90 -2.98
N ASN A 291 13.37 -27.79 -2.34
CA ASN A 291 12.63 -28.83 -3.07
C ASN A 291 11.60 -28.21 -4.02
N ILE A 292 10.86 -27.19 -3.59
CA ILE A 292 9.91 -26.47 -4.47
C ILE A 292 10.62 -25.90 -5.71
N VAL A 293 11.76 -25.25 -5.52
CA VAL A 293 12.54 -24.68 -6.64
C VAL A 293 13.05 -25.78 -7.56
N HIS A 294 13.50 -26.92 -7.00
CA HIS A 294 13.97 -28.06 -7.76
C HIS A 294 12.85 -28.71 -8.57
N ASP A 295 11.67 -28.89 -7.98
CA ASP A 295 10.50 -29.44 -8.67
C ASP A 295 10.04 -28.54 -9.83
N ILE A 296 10.03 -27.22 -9.61
CA ILE A 296 9.76 -26.26 -10.69
C ILE A 296 10.78 -26.41 -11.82
N PHE A 297 12.06 -26.53 -11.47
CA PHE A 297 13.13 -26.73 -12.45
C PHE A 297 12.91 -28.03 -13.25
N LEU A 298 12.64 -29.16 -12.60
CA LEU A 298 12.39 -30.45 -13.28
C LEU A 298 11.18 -30.38 -14.20
N ASN A 299 10.10 -29.74 -13.77
CA ASN A 299 8.88 -29.59 -14.58
C ASN A 299 9.06 -28.72 -15.83
N THR A 300 10.15 -27.98 -15.91
CA THR A 300 10.47 -27.13 -17.07
C THR A 300 11.58 -27.71 -17.95
N LEU A 301 12.14 -28.88 -17.62
CA LEU A 301 13.13 -29.53 -18.47
C LEU A 301 12.48 -30.17 -19.70
N ASP A 302 13.14 -30.05 -20.85
CA ASP A 302 12.78 -30.83 -22.03
C ASP A 302 13.40 -32.23 -21.91
N THR A 303 12.59 -33.20 -21.53
CA THR A 303 13.01 -34.60 -21.32
C THR A 303 13.61 -35.26 -22.57
N ARG A 304 13.35 -34.68 -23.76
CA ARG A 304 13.87 -35.22 -25.03
C ARG A 304 15.33 -34.85 -25.28
N THR A 305 15.79 -33.73 -24.74
CA THR A 305 17.15 -33.20 -25.00
C THR A 305 18.16 -33.50 -23.89
N VAL A 306 17.70 -33.89 -22.71
CA VAL A 306 18.52 -34.10 -21.49
C VAL A 306 19.47 -32.91 -21.22
N SER A 307 19.08 -31.71 -21.66
CA SER A 307 19.92 -30.50 -21.56
C SER A 307 19.37 -29.58 -20.48
N PHE A 308 20.19 -29.21 -19.52
CA PHE A 308 19.87 -28.17 -18.53
C PHE A 308 19.66 -26.77 -19.13
N ARG A 309 20.07 -26.57 -20.39
CA ARG A 309 19.90 -25.29 -21.09
C ARG A 309 18.54 -25.16 -21.78
N SER A 310 17.93 -26.27 -22.15
CA SER A 310 16.64 -26.27 -22.83
C SER A 310 15.50 -26.34 -21.81
N ARG A 311 14.79 -25.25 -21.66
CA ARG A 311 13.65 -25.12 -20.75
C ARG A 311 12.36 -25.01 -21.55
N LYS A 312 11.35 -25.76 -21.18
CA LYS A 312 10.04 -25.78 -21.81
C LYS A 312 9.00 -25.23 -20.83
N LEU A 313 8.21 -24.27 -21.30
CA LEU A 313 7.12 -23.70 -20.50
C LEU A 313 6.01 -24.77 -20.31
N PRO A 314 5.60 -25.06 -19.07
CA PRO A 314 4.48 -25.95 -18.80
C PRO A 314 3.16 -25.39 -19.37
N PRO A 315 2.16 -26.25 -19.66
CA PRO A 315 0.84 -25.80 -20.07
C PRO A 315 0.23 -24.82 -19.04
N ASN A 316 -0.59 -23.89 -19.51
CA ASN A 316 -1.24 -22.85 -18.68
C ASN A 316 -0.27 -22.14 -17.74
N SER A 317 0.89 -21.74 -18.27
CA SER A 317 1.94 -21.06 -17.50
C SER A 317 2.51 -19.88 -18.28
N VAL A 318 3.14 -18.95 -17.57
CA VAL A 318 3.83 -17.78 -18.11
C VAL A 318 5.20 -17.68 -17.46
N TRP A 319 6.25 -17.39 -18.23
CA TRP A 319 7.56 -17.13 -17.64
C TRP A 319 7.51 -15.87 -16.78
N MET A 320 8.19 -15.90 -15.63
CA MET A 320 8.23 -14.74 -14.73
C MET A 320 8.83 -13.51 -15.41
N GLU A 321 9.82 -13.68 -16.29
CA GLU A 321 10.44 -12.60 -17.06
C GLU A 321 9.45 -11.84 -17.96
N ASP A 322 8.35 -12.48 -18.41
CA ASP A 322 7.31 -11.88 -19.25
C ASP A 322 6.16 -11.28 -18.43
N ALA A 323 6.09 -11.58 -17.13
CA ALA A 323 5.03 -11.16 -16.22
C ALA A 323 5.39 -9.88 -15.45
N LYS A 324 5.78 -8.80 -16.17
CA LYS A 324 6.24 -7.54 -15.56
C LYS A 324 5.84 -6.31 -16.35
N LEU A 325 5.63 -5.21 -15.63
CA LEU A 325 5.48 -3.87 -16.20
C LEU A 325 6.42 -2.89 -15.50
N LYS A 326 6.83 -1.85 -16.21
CA LYS A 326 7.68 -0.78 -15.67
C LYS A 326 7.02 0.57 -15.87
N GLY A 327 7.27 1.50 -14.95
CA GLY A 327 6.81 2.88 -15.02
C GLY A 327 7.87 3.86 -14.54
N LEU A 328 7.86 5.07 -15.08
CA LEU A 328 8.69 6.19 -14.65
C LEU A 328 7.79 7.29 -14.10
N GLN A 329 8.18 7.87 -12.97
CA GLN A 329 7.55 9.06 -12.42
C GLN A 329 8.60 10.14 -12.18
N ILE A 330 8.29 11.37 -12.60
CA ILE A 330 9.06 12.56 -12.19
C ILE A 330 8.43 13.07 -10.90
N CYS A 331 9.24 13.19 -9.86
CA CYS A 331 8.79 13.58 -8.53
C CYS A 331 8.66 15.10 -8.42
N HIS A 332 7.47 15.62 -8.75
CA HIS A 332 7.20 17.07 -8.75
C HIS A 332 6.95 17.63 -7.33
N PRO A 333 7.16 18.95 -7.11
CA PRO A 333 6.93 19.61 -5.81
C PRO A 333 5.50 19.48 -5.27
N GLN A 334 4.48 19.27 -6.14
CA GLN A 334 3.09 19.10 -5.74
C GLN A 334 2.86 17.83 -4.92
N GLU A 335 3.72 16.83 -5.10
CA GLU A 335 3.63 15.53 -4.42
C GLU A 335 4.51 15.46 -3.16
N ARG A 336 4.99 16.63 -2.68
CA ARG A 336 5.80 16.69 -1.47
C ARG A 336 4.98 16.55 -0.20
N ASN A 337 5.60 15.99 0.81
CA ASN A 337 5.12 16.03 2.18
C ASN A 337 5.47 17.39 2.85
N ILE A 338 5.10 17.52 4.12
CA ILE A 338 5.37 18.70 4.94
C ILE A 338 6.88 18.97 5.21
N PHE A 339 7.76 18.02 4.88
CA PHE A 339 9.22 18.11 5.02
C PHE A 339 9.96 18.21 3.67
N ASN A 340 9.26 18.56 2.60
CA ASN A 340 9.82 18.69 1.26
C ASN A 340 10.41 17.42 0.63
N ARG A 341 9.90 16.27 1.01
CA ARG A 341 10.18 15.00 0.38
C ARG A 341 8.91 14.47 -0.25
N ILE A 342 9.06 13.53 -1.14
CA ILE A 342 7.89 12.90 -1.75
C ILE A 342 7.10 12.17 -0.67
N PHE A 343 5.81 12.40 -0.68
CA PHE A 343 4.86 11.87 0.29
C PHE A 343 4.72 10.35 0.17
N GLY A 344 4.74 9.63 1.31
CA GLY A 344 4.67 8.17 1.34
C GLY A 344 3.42 7.62 0.68
N GLY A 345 2.28 8.24 0.93
CA GLY A 345 1.02 7.89 0.29
C GLY A 345 1.03 8.01 -1.23
N PHE A 346 1.74 9.01 -1.79
CA PHE A 346 1.95 9.11 -3.24
C PHE A 346 2.72 7.92 -3.79
N LEU A 347 3.80 7.50 -3.11
CA LEU A 347 4.59 6.34 -3.50
C LEU A 347 3.74 5.07 -3.48
N MET A 348 2.94 4.88 -2.42
CA MET A 348 2.00 3.76 -2.29
C MET A 348 0.97 3.77 -3.42
N ARG A 349 0.36 4.93 -3.74
CA ARG A 349 -0.59 5.06 -4.84
C ARG A 349 0.03 4.65 -6.17
N LYS A 350 1.22 5.15 -6.48
CA LYS A 350 1.89 4.87 -7.76
C LYS A 350 2.31 3.40 -7.87
N ALA A 351 2.80 2.83 -6.78
CA ALA A 351 3.12 1.41 -6.73
C ALA A 351 1.86 0.53 -6.87
N PHE A 352 0.77 0.89 -6.21
CA PHE A 352 -0.51 0.19 -6.33
C PHE A 352 -1.06 0.27 -7.77
N GLU A 353 -1.07 1.44 -8.39
CA GLU A 353 -1.55 1.64 -9.76
C GLU A 353 -0.76 0.78 -10.75
N LEU A 354 0.58 0.67 -10.60
CA LEU A 354 1.41 -0.20 -11.42
C LEU A 354 1.18 -1.69 -11.09
N GLY A 355 1.09 -2.05 -9.81
CA GLY A 355 0.83 -3.42 -9.36
C GLY A 355 -0.50 -3.94 -9.89
N TRP A 356 -1.55 -3.13 -9.82
CA TRP A 356 -2.86 -3.45 -10.38
C TRP A 356 -2.82 -3.61 -11.90
N ALA A 357 -2.15 -2.70 -12.62
CA ALA A 357 -1.98 -2.80 -14.06
C ALA A 357 -1.20 -4.08 -14.46
N THR A 358 -0.18 -4.45 -13.67
CA THR A 358 0.58 -5.70 -13.87
C THR A 358 -0.31 -6.92 -13.70
N ALA A 359 -1.15 -6.93 -12.64
CA ALA A 359 -2.09 -8.03 -12.40
C ALA A 359 -3.19 -8.10 -13.48
N CYS A 360 -3.71 -6.95 -13.95
CA CYS A 360 -4.66 -6.90 -15.07
C CYS A 360 -4.09 -7.48 -16.36
N SER A 361 -2.87 -7.06 -16.71
CA SER A 361 -2.19 -7.55 -17.92
C SER A 361 -1.91 -9.05 -17.86
N TYR A 362 -1.54 -9.55 -16.67
CA TYR A 362 -1.24 -10.95 -16.46
C TYR A 362 -2.49 -11.85 -16.49
N GLY A 363 -3.53 -11.46 -15.78
CA GLY A 363 -4.76 -12.25 -15.63
C GLY A 363 -5.80 -11.99 -16.73
N CYS A 364 -5.53 -11.09 -17.67
CA CYS A 364 -6.49 -10.64 -18.71
C CYS A 364 -7.87 -10.28 -18.12
N SER A 365 -7.91 -9.76 -16.91
CA SER A 365 -9.11 -9.47 -16.14
C SER A 365 -8.87 -8.24 -15.25
N ARG A 366 -9.89 -7.83 -14.50
CA ARG A 366 -9.81 -6.74 -13.52
C ARG A 366 -9.81 -7.31 -12.11
N PRO A 367 -8.62 -7.55 -11.52
CA PRO A 367 -8.53 -8.17 -10.22
C PRO A 367 -8.91 -7.19 -9.11
N PHE A 368 -9.42 -7.74 -8.00
CA PHE A 368 -9.66 -7.01 -6.76
C PHE A 368 -8.45 -7.12 -5.85
N ILE A 369 -8.16 -6.06 -5.10
CA ILE A 369 -7.14 -6.11 -4.05
C ILE A 369 -7.66 -6.90 -2.85
N VAL A 370 -6.81 -7.73 -2.27
CA VAL A 370 -7.07 -8.52 -1.06
C VAL A 370 -6.29 -7.96 0.12
N SER A 371 -4.99 -7.73 -0.10
CA SER A 371 -4.10 -7.23 0.94
C SER A 371 -2.96 -6.42 0.35
N VAL A 372 -2.50 -5.45 1.11
CA VAL A 372 -1.22 -4.76 0.94
C VAL A 372 -0.36 -5.13 2.14
N ASP A 373 0.86 -5.56 1.91
CA ASP A 373 1.70 -6.16 2.94
C ASP A 373 3.13 -5.62 2.89
N ASP A 374 3.75 -5.49 4.08
CA ASP A 374 5.17 -5.23 4.32
C ASP A 374 5.81 -4.13 3.44
N ILE A 375 5.22 -2.93 3.47
CA ILE A 375 5.81 -1.77 2.79
C ILE A 375 6.84 -1.13 3.70
N MET A 376 8.12 -1.30 3.39
CA MET A 376 9.20 -0.65 4.12
C MET A 376 9.72 0.58 3.38
N PHE A 377 9.70 1.74 4.04
CA PHE A 377 10.29 2.99 3.52
C PHE A 377 11.77 3.06 3.89
N GLN A 378 12.63 2.52 3.02
CA GLN A 378 14.07 2.39 3.30
C GLN A 378 14.80 3.71 3.14
N ARG A 379 14.44 4.51 2.14
CA ARG A 379 15.06 5.79 1.82
C ARG A 379 14.03 6.82 1.40
N PRO A 380 14.22 8.09 1.76
CA PRO A 380 13.36 9.17 1.29
C PRO A 380 13.58 9.38 -0.22
N VAL A 381 12.51 9.78 -0.90
CA VAL A 381 12.55 10.22 -2.30
C VAL A 381 12.50 11.74 -2.31
N GLU A 382 13.49 12.37 -2.91
CA GLU A 382 13.60 13.82 -2.96
C GLU A 382 12.75 14.40 -4.11
N VAL A 383 12.33 15.65 -3.97
CA VAL A 383 11.66 16.38 -5.06
C VAL A 383 12.63 16.56 -6.22
N GLY A 384 12.18 16.28 -7.44
CA GLY A 384 12.99 16.30 -8.67
C GLY A 384 13.56 14.94 -9.06
N SER A 385 13.49 13.91 -8.18
CA SER A 385 13.99 12.58 -8.50
C SER A 385 13.25 11.93 -9.67
N LEU A 386 13.98 11.10 -10.43
CA LEU A 386 13.42 10.16 -11.39
C LEU A 386 13.12 8.84 -10.66
N LEU A 387 11.85 8.55 -10.44
CA LEU A 387 11.40 7.36 -9.73
C LEU A 387 11.02 6.28 -10.73
N LEU A 388 11.76 5.18 -10.72
CA LEU A 388 11.48 3.98 -11.51
C LEU A 388 10.69 2.99 -10.67
N LEU A 389 9.61 2.47 -11.22
CA LEU A 389 8.79 1.44 -10.62
C LEU A 389 8.79 0.20 -11.50
N SER A 390 8.98 -0.98 -10.90
CA SER A 390 8.99 -2.27 -11.59
C SER A 390 8.01 -3.22 -10.91
N GLY A 391 6.85 -3.46 -11.53
CA GLY A 391 5.85 -4.43 -11.10
C GLY A 391 6.16 -5.81 -11.67
N GLN A 392 6.20 -6.83 -10.83
CA GLN A 392 6.52 -8.21 -11.18
C GLN A 392 5.52 -9.15 -10.52
N VAL A 393 4.83 -10.00 -11.32
CA VAL A 393 4.09 -11.13 -10.77
C VAL A 393 5.11 -12.13 -10.24
N CYS A 394 5.13 -12.37 -8.93
CA CYS A 394 6.09 -13.25 -8.30
C CYS A 394 5.52 -14.61 -7.88
N TYR A 395 4.22 -14.70 -7.59
CA TYR A 395 3.54 -15.94 -7.24
C TYR A 395 2.08 -15.94 -7.71
N THR A 396 1.58 -17.09 -8.10
CA THR A 396 0.16 -17.28 -8.44
C THR A 396 -0.35 -18.60 -7.88
N GLU A 397 -1.59 -18.59 -7.39
CA GLU A 397 -2.28 -19.80 -6.94
C GLU A 397 -3.77 -19.70 -7.26
N LYS A 398 -4.30 -20.60 -8.12
CA LYS A 398 -5.67 -20.55 -8.63
C LYS A 398 -5.97 -19.19 -9.26
N ASN A 399 -6.80 -18.37 -8.63
CA ASN A 399 -7.18 -17.03 -9.07
C ASN A 399 -6.48 -15.91 -8.30
N TYR A 400 -5.52 -16.23 -7.43
CA TYR A 400 -4.72 -15.23 -6.71
C TYR A 400 -3.45 -14.88 -7.46
N ILE A 401 -3.11 -13.59 -7.44
CA ILE A 401 -1.93 -13.02 -8.08
C ILE A 401 -1.17 -12.22 -7.04
N GLN A 402 0.06 -12.64 -6.76
CA GLN A 402 0.98 -11.90 -5.89
C GLN A 402 1.90 -11.04 -6.75
N VAL A 403 1.82 -9.73 -6.57
CA VAL A 403 2.63 -8.75 -7.30
C VAL A 403 3.57 -8.04 -6.35
N ARG A 404 4.85 -8.06 -6.68
CA ARG A 404 5.88 -7.25 -6.02
C ARG A 404 6.19 -6.04 -6.88
N VAL A 405 6.12 -4.85 -6.30
CA VAL A 405 6.54 -3.61 -6.97
C VAL A 405 7.82 -3.10 -6.31
N HIS A 406 8.89 -3.02 -7.08
CA HIS A 406 10.16 -2.47 -6.67
C HIS A 406 10.25 -1.01 -7.11
N SER A 407 10.60 -0.15 -6.18
CA SER A 407 10.76 1.30 -6.39
C SER A 407 12.22 1.69 -6.18
N GLU A 408 12.77 2.42 -7.13
CA GLU A 408 14.13 2.93 -7.09
C GLU A 408 14.21 4.36 -7.64
N VAL A 409 15.13 5.15 -7.10
CA VAL A 409 15.50 6.44 -7.66
C VAL A 409 16.68 6.23 -8.60
N TYR A 410 16.56 6.79 -9.80
CA TYR A 410 17.62 6.86 -10.78
C TYR A 410 18.27 8.25 -10.74
N ASP A 411 19.56 8.28 -10.51
CA ASP A 411 20.39 9.48 -10.61
C ASP A 411 20.91 9.58 -12.05
N ALA A 412 20.48 10.62 -12.76
CA ALA A 412 20.85 10.81 -14.16
C ALA A 412 22.34 11.19 -14.36
N ASP A 413 22.97 11.81 -13.36
CA ASP A 413 24.34 12.27 -13.42
C ASP A 413 25.34 11.12 -13.18
N THR A 414 25.07 10.30 -12.15
CA THR A 414 25.93 9.15 -11.79
C THR A 414 25.52 7.85 -12.47
N ARG A 415 24.29 7.78 -13.02
CA ARG A 415 23.64 6.56 -13.55
C ARG A 415 23.43 5.47 -12.50
N GLU A 416 23.46 5.85 -11.24
CA GLU A 416 23.22 4.92 -10.14
C GLU A 416 21.74 4.73 -9.88
N HIS A 417 21.40 3.51 -9.44
CA HIS A 417 20.07 3.13 -9.00
C HIS A 417 20.07 2.88 -7.49
N GLN A 418 19.15 3.51 -6.78
CA GLN A 418 19.02 3.32 -5.34
C GLN A 418 17.61 2.87 -4.99
N THR A 419 17.47 1.67 -4.44
CA THR A 419 16.19 1.16 -3.94
C THR A 419 15.65 2.06 -2.83
N THR A 420 14.39 2.46 -2.99
CA THR A 420 13.67 3.27 -2.00
C THR A 420 12.63 2.46 -1.26
N ASN A 421 11.86 1.63 -1.98
CA ASN A 421 10.73 0.88 -1.44
C ASN A 421 10.54 -0.46 -2.14
N ILE A 422 9.92 -1.39 -1.42
CA ILE A 422 9.36 -2.61 -1.96
C ILE A 422 7.92 -2.69 -1.47
N PHE A 423 7.01 -3.06 -2.36
CA PHE A 423 5.58 -3.18 -2.07
C PHE A 423 5.12 -4.57 -2.47
N HIS A 424 4.30 -5.20 -1.62
CA HIS A 424 3.67 -6.48 -1.90
C HIS A 424 2.16 -6.31 -1.95
N PHE A 425 1.56 -6.77 -3.04
CA PHE A 425 0.12 -6.68 -3.29
C PHE A 425 -0.42 -8.06 -3.62
N THR A 426 -1.48 -8.47 -2.91
CA THR A 426 -2.22 -9.68 -3.23
C THR A 426 -3.53 -9.31 -3.91
N PHE A 427 -3.71 -9.77 -5.13
CA PHE A 427 -4.93 -9.58 -5.90
C PHE A 427 -5.68 -10.90 -6.08
N ILE A 428 -6.99 -10.80 -6.27
CA ILE A 428 -7.85 -11.92 -6.64
C ILE A 428 -8.55 -11.62 -7.97
N SER A 429 -8.41 -12.52 -8.93
CA SER A 429 -9.09 -12.47 -10.21
C SER A 429 -10.46 -13.16 -10.13
N GLU A 430 -11.37 -12.86 -11.06
CA GLU A 430 -12.63 -13.58 -11.18
C GLU A 430 -12.44 -15.02 -11.67
N ASN A 431 -11.45 -15.25 -12.55
CA ASN A 431 -11.13 -16.54 -13.11
C ASN A 431 -9.75 -17.02 -12.64
N GLU A 432 -9.49 -18.33 -12.79
CA GLU A 432 -8.16 -18.87 -12.61
C GLU A 432 -7.17 -18.24 -13.56
N VAL A 433 -5.97 -17.94 -13.07
CA VAL A 433 -4.90 -17.33 -13.85
C VAL A 433 -3.80 -18.35 -14.19
N PRO A 434 -3.02 -18.13 -15.25
CA PRO A 434 -1.88 -18.97 -15.55
C PRO A 434 -0.89 -19.02 -14.39
N ARG A 435 -0.12 -20.10 -14.28
CA ARG A 435 0.93 -20.21 -13.27
C ARG A 435 2.15 -19.41 -13.68
N VAL A 436 2.67 -18.57 -12.79
CA VAL A 436 3.96 -17.92 -13.02
C VAL A 436 5.11 -18.90 -12.73
N VAL A 437 6.08 -18.98 -13.65
CA VAL A 437 7.18 -19.93 -13.58
C VAL A 437 8.52 -19.20 -13.63
N PRO A 438 9.35 -19.32 -12.59
CA PRO A 438 10.69 -18.75 -12.58
C PRO A 438 11.64 -19.54 -13.48
N LYS A 439 12.55 -18.84 -14.15
CA LYS A 439 13.54 -19.39 -15.05
C LYS A 439 14.95 -19.36 -14.47
N THR A 440 15.25 -18.35 -13.69
CA THR A 440 16.56 -18.12 -13.06
C THR A 440 16.51 -18.33 -11.56
N TYR A 441 17.67 -18.45 -10.92
CA TYR A 441 17.75 -18.53 -9.45
C TYR A 441 17.18 -17.29 -8.78
N GLY A 442 17.46 -16.07 -9.31
CA GLY A 442 16.92 -14.83 -8.78
C GLY A 442 15.39 -14.79 -8.85
N GLU A 443 14.80 -15.22 -9.98
CA GLU A 443 13.35 -15.35 -10.10
C GLU A 443 12.77 -16.41 -9.16
N SER A 444 13.50 -17.50 -8.89
CA SER A 444 13.10 -18.50 -7.91
C SER A 444 13.05 -17.90 -6.50
N MET A 445 13.96 -16.99 -6.16
CA MET A 445 13.91 -16.26 -4.88
C MET A 445 12.70 -15.32 -4.82
N LEU A 446 12.39 -14.61 -5.89
CA LEU A 446 11.16 -13.79 -5.98
C LEU A 446 9.89 -14.65 -5.87
N TYR A 447 9.89 -15.83 -6.45
CA TYR A 447 8.79 -16.79 -6.35
C TYR A 447 8.56 -17.25 -4.91
N LEU A 448 9.64 -17.64 -4.21
CA LEU A 448 9.56 -18.06 -2.81
C LEU A 448 9.15 -16.91 -1.89
N ASP A 449 9.66 -15.70 -2.14
CA ASP A 449 9.29 -14.49 -1.40
C ASP A 449 7.78 -14.22 -1.55
N GLY A 450 7.27 -14.21 -2.79
CA GLY A 450 5.85 -14.08 -3.07
C GLY A 450 5.00 -15.18 -2.43
N LYS A 451 5.48 -16.43 -2.42
CA LYS A 451 4.80 -17.55 -1.76
C LYS A 451 4.73 -17.38 -0.24
N ARG A 452 5.79 -16.86 0.39
CA ARG A 452 5.81 -16.56 1.84
C ARG A 452 4.76 -15.50 2.20
N HIS A 453 4.72 -14.39 1.46
CA HIS A 453 3.71 -13.34 1.64
C HIS A 453 2.30 -13.89 1.46
N PHE A 454 2.05 -14.62 0.38
CA PHE A 454 0.75 -15.25 0.13
C PHE A 454 0.34 -16.20 1.26
N ALA A 455 1.24 -17.06 1.73
CA ALA A 455 0.97 -18.00 2.82
C ALA A 455 0.69 -17.29 4.16
N ALA A 456 1.33 -16.16 4.42
CA ALA A 456 1.07 -15.36 5.61
C ALA A 456 -0.35 -14.76 5.58
N ILE A 457 -0.77 -14.23 4.42
CA ILE A 457 -2.11 -13.65 4.23
C ILE A 457 -3.18 -14.74 4.35
N MET A 458 -2.99 -15.92 3.73
CA MET A 458 -3.97 -17.01 3.75
C MET A 458 -4.16 -17.66 5.12
N LYS A 459 -3.25 -17.47 6.08
CA LYS A 459 -3.42 -17.94 7.47
C LYS A 459 -4.33 -17.02 8.29
N GLU A 460 -4.57 -15.81 7.82
CA GLU A 460 -5.31 -14.78 8.56
C GLU A 460 -6.72 -14.52 7.98
N ILE A 461 -6.96 -14.96 6.74
CA ILE A 461 -8.29 -15.00 6.10
C ILE A 461 -8.97 -16.35 6.42
#